data_3cf38d594c274545ee0ab76a7a642d86
#
_entry.id   3cf38d594c274545ee0ab76a7a642d86
#
_cell.length_a   1.000
_cell.length_b   1.000
_cell.length_c   1.000
_cell.angle_alpha   90.00
_cell.angle_beta   90.00
_cell.angle_gamma   90.00
#
_symmetry.space_group_name_H-M   'P 1'
#
loop_
_entity.id
_entity.type
_entity.pdbx_description
1 polymer ?
#
loop_
_entity_poly.entity_id
_entity_poly.type
_entity_poly.pdbx_seq_one_letter_code
_entity_poly.pdbx_strand_id
1 'polypeptide(L)'
;HEIHDQPVVVEAKEHQEDKIKQIKIPEKGRPVNEVVSEMMNEVYRYRGDANHPRFFSFVPGPASSVSWLGDIMTSAYNIHAGGSKLAPMVNCIEQEVLKWLAKQVGFTENPGGVFVSGGSMANITALTAARDNTLTDINLHLGTAYISDQTHSSVAKGLRIIGITDSRIRRIPTNS
;
A
#
# COMPACT_ATOMS: atom_id res chain seq x y z
N HIS A 1 -3.66 -29.82 -8.25
CA HIS A 1 -2.23 -29.62 -7.90
C HIS A 1 -2.15 -28.90 -6.58
N GLU A 2 -1.47 -29.49 -5.62
CA GLU A 2 -1.26 -28.84 -4.32
C GLU A 2 -0.34 -27.63 -4.52
N ILE A 3 -0.64 -26.53 -3.84
CA ILE A 3 0.12 -25.28 -3.94
C ILE A 3 1.61 -25.48 -3.62
N HIS A 4 1.93 -26.49 -2.81
CA HIS A 4 3.30 -26.85 -2.44
C HIS A 4 4.19 -27.27 -3.61
N ASP A 5 3.59 -27.78 -4.69
CA ASP A 5 4.30 -28.28 -5.88
C ASP A 5 4.56 -27.18 -6.91
N GLN A 6 3.97 -26.00 -6.71
CA GLN A 6 4.19 -24.87 -7.60
C GLN A 6 5.48 -24.12 -7.23
N PRO A 7 6.13 -23.45 -8.20
CA PRO A 7 7.26 -22.57 -7.88
C PRO A 7 6.79 -21.34 -7.10
N VAL A 8 7.59 -20.92 -6.12
CA VAL A 8 7.32 -19.71 -5.30
C VAL A 8 7.36 -18.45 -6.16
N VAL A 9 8.23 -18.43 -7.17
CA VAL A 9 8.38 -17.31 -8.12
C VAL A 9 8.42 -17.88 -9.53
N VAL A 10 7.65 -17.30 -10.42
CA VAL A 10 7.71 -17.54 -11.85
C VAL A 10 8.14 -16.26 -12.53
N GLU A 11 9.36 -16.25 -13.04
CA GLU A 11 9.93 -15.11 -13.75
C GLU A 11 9.52 -15.11 -15.23
N ALA A 12 9.23 -13.93 -15.76
CA ALA A 12 9.06 -13.73 -17.19
C ALA A 12 10.44 -13.64 -17.86
N LYS A 13 10.57 -14.25 -19.03
CA LYS A 13 11.74 -14.04 -19.89
C LYS A 13 11.52 -12.82 -20.78
N GLU A 14 12.60 -12.22 -21.28
CA GLU A 14 12.58 -11.00 -22.10
C GLU A 14 11.56 -11.08 -23.25
N HIS A 15 11.50 -12.18 -23.99
CA HIS A 15 10.54 -12.33 -25.09
C HIS A 15 9.07 -12.32 -24.65
N GLN A 16 8.78 -12.68 -23.38
CA GLN A 16 7.43 -12.62 -22.81
C GLN A 16 7.07 -11.19 -22.40
N GLU A 17 8.03 -10.46 -21.85
CA GLU A 17 7.87 -9.04 -21.59
C GLU A 17 7.66 -8.23 -22.87
N ASP A 18 8.43 -8.55 -23.93
CA ASP A 18 8.31 -7.88 -25.23
C ASP A 18 6.95 -8.13 -25.89
N LYS A 19 6.39 -9.32 -25.71
CA LYS A 19 5.03 -9.62 -26.15
C LYS A 19 4.02 -8.66 -25.50
N ILE A 20 4.12 -8.42 -24.20
CA ILE A 20 3.26 -7.48 -23.47
C ILE A 20 3.48 -6.04 -23.93
N LYS A 21 4.73 -5.60 -24.12
CA LYS A 21 5.07 -4.25 -24.62
C LYS A 21 4.50 -3.95 -26.00
N GLN A 22 4.24 -4.99 -26.81
CA GLN A 22 3.67 -4.87 -28.16
C GLN A 22 2.14 -4.84 -28.19
N ILE A 23 1.47 -5.12 -27.05
CA ILE A 23 0.01 -5.06 -26.98
C ILE A 23 -0.46 -3.63 -27.25
N LYS A 24 -1.32 -3.49 -28.25
CA LYS A 24 -2.00 -2.23 -28.54
C LYS A 24 -3.38 -2.22 -27.88
N ILE A 25 -3.80 -1.05 -27.43
CA ILE A 25 -5.17 -0.87 -26.94
C ILE A 25 -6.13 -1.15 -28.10
N PRO A 26 -7.03 -2.14 -27.99
CA PRO A 26 -7.94 -2.47 -29.08
C PRO A 26 -9.00 -1.39 -29.26
N GLU A 27 -9.32 -1.07 -30.53
CA GLU A 27 -10.38 -0.11 -30.86
C GLU A 27 -11.79 -0.63 -30.54
N LYS A 28 -11.94 -1.96 -30.48
CA LYS A 28 -13.21 -2.63 -30.18
C LYS A 28 -13.05 -3.55 -28.99
N GLY A 29 -14.14 -3.70 -28.21
CA GLY A 29 -14.18 -4.66 -27.12
C GLY A 29 -13.91 -6.09 -27.60
N ARG A 30 -13.37 -6.91 -26.68
CA ARG A 30 -13.11 -8.34 -26.88
C ARG A 30 -14.01 -9.17 -25.96
N PRO A 31 -14.29 -10.43 -26.29
CA PRO A 31 -14.98 -11.34 -25.36
C PRO A 31 -14.26 -11.45 -24.01
N VAL A 32 -15.03 -11.33 -22.92
CA VAL A 32 -14.46 -11.32 -21.56
C VAL A 32 -13.64 -12.58 -21.25
N ASN A 33 -14.10 -13.75 -21.67
CA ASN A 33 -13.40 -15.02 -21.46
C ASN A 33 -12.03 -15.06 -22.14
N GLU A 34 -11.87 -14.44 -23.31
CA GLU A 34 -10.56 -14.34 -23.99
C GLU A 34 -9.63 -13.42 -23.20
N VAL A 35 -10.11 -12.25 -22.76
CA VAL A 35 -9.33 -11.30 -21.96
C VAL A 35 -8.90 -11.93 -20.64
N VAL A 36 -9.80 -12.59 -19.94
CA VAL A 36 -9.48 -13.31 -18.69
C VAL A 36 -8.43 -14.39 -18.92
N SER A 37 -8.59 -15.19 -19.98
CA SER A 37 -7.61 -16.24 -20.31
C SER A 37 -6.23 -15.66 -20.62
N GLU A 38 -6.17 -14.57 -21.36
CA GLU A 38 -4.92 -13.86 -21.67
C GLU A 38 -4.27 -13.32 -20.39
N MET A 39 -5.03 -12.65 -19.54
CA MET A 39 -4.53 -12.12 -18.25
C MET A 39 -3.97 -13.23 -17.37
N MET A 40 -4.65 -14.37 -17.26
CA MET A 40 -4.20 -15.50 -16.45
C MET A 40 -2.91 -16.13 -16.98
N ASN A 41 -2.79 -16.28 -18.29
CA ASN A 41 -1.67 -16.99 -18.92
C ASN A 41 -0.45 -16.09 -19.20
N GLU A 42 -0.68 -14.81 -19.51
CA GLU A 42 0.39 -13.93 -19.97
C GLU A 42 0.81 -12.88 -18.93
N VAL A 43 0.01 -12.67 -17.88
CA VAL A 43 0.32 -11.68 -16.85
C VAL A 43 0.41 -12.34 -15.47
N TYR A 44 -0.69 -12.85 -14.94
CA TYR A 44 -0.74 -13.35 -13.55
C TYR A 44 0.06 -14.63 -13.32
N ARG A 45 0.41 -15.35 -14.38
CA ARG A 45 1.30 -16.50 -14.30
C ARG A 45 2.69 -16.11 -13.80
N TYR A 46 3.20 -14.94 -14.21
CA TYR A 46 4.55 -14.48 -13.87
C TYR A 46 4.49 -13.61 -12.62
N ARG A 47 4.70 -14.22 -11.46
CA ARG A 47 4.63 -13.54 -10.18
C ARG A 47 5.42 -14.26 -9.09
N GLY A 48 5.76 -13.54 -8.04
CA GLY A 48 6.00 -14.12 -6.72
C GLY A 48 4.66 -14.42 -6.06
N ASP A 49 4.44 -15.65 -5.64
CA ASP A 49 3.15 -16.06 -5.08
C ASP A 49 3.14 -15.92 -3.55
N ALA A 50 2.61 -14.79 -3.06
CA ALA A 50 2.46 -14.53 -1.63
C ALA A 50 1.55 -15.55 -0.90
N ASN A 51 0.73 -16.31 -1.63
CA ASN A 51 -0.07 -17.38 -1.04
C ASN A 51 0.72 -18.69 -0.87
N HIS A 52 1.90 -18.78 -1.49
CA HIS A 52 2.69 -20.00 -1.40
C HIS A 52 3.29 -20.17 0.00
N PRO A 53 3.17 -21.33 0.66
CA PRO A 53 3.62 -21.54 2.04
C PRO A 53 5.13 -21.39 2.24
N ARG A 54 5.94 -21.40 1.19
CA ARG A 54 7.38 -21.12 1.21
C ARG A 54 7.74 -19.70 0.73
N PHE A 55 6.77 -18.78 0.68
CA PHE A 55 7.04 -17.38 0.36
C PHE A 55 7.43 -16.64 1.63
N PHE A 56 8.71 -16.32 1.79
CA PHE A 56 9.27 -15.62 2.96
C PHE A 56 9.82 -14.24 2.62
N SER A 57 9.49 -13.71 1.45
CA SER A 57 10.00 -12.42 0.99
C SER A 57 9.06 -11.29 1.36
N PHE A 58 9.63 -10.16 1.77
CA PHE A 58 8.91 -8.91 2.04
C PHE A 58 7.86 -9.01 3.17
N VAL A 59 6.84 -8.15 3.11
CA VAL A 59 5.81 -7.97 4.15
C VAL A 59 4.40 -8.44 3.74
N PRO A 60 4.08 -8.71 2.44
CA PRO A 60 2.72 -9.01 2.03
C PRO A 60 2.21 -10.27 2.70
N GLY A 61 0.99 -10.21 3.25
CA GLY A 61 0.25 -11.39 3.69
C GLY A 61 -0.42 -12.12 2.52
N PRO A 62 -0.82 -13.39 2.71
CA PRO A 62 -1.58 -14.13 1.73
C PRO A 62 -2.99 -13.51 1.54
N ALA A 63 -3.53 -13.64 0.34
CA ALA A 63 -4.93 -13.29 0.10
C ALA A 63 -5.87 -14.25 0.84
N SER A 64 -6.96 -13.74 1.40
CA SER A 64 -8.01 -14.54 1.99
C SER A 64 -9.30 -14.48 1.16
N SER A 65 -10.12 -15.52 1.23
CA SER A 65 -11.43 -15.53 0.54
C SER A 65 -12.35 -14.40 1.03
N VAL A 66 -12.21 -13.97 2.27
CA VAL A 66 -12.99 -12.86 2.83
C VAL A 66 -12.50 -11.52 2.28
N SER A 67 -11.18 -11.33 2.11
CA SER A 67 -10.64 -10.07 1.60
C SER A 67 -11.07 -9.81 0.15
N TRP A 68 -10.93 -10.79 -0.74
CA TRP A 68 -11.36 -10.57 -2.13
C TRP A 68 -12.88 -10.54 -2.31
N LEU A 69 -13.65 -11.15 -1.42
CA LEU A 69 -15.10 -10.93 -1.39
C LEU A 69 -15.44 -9.48 -1.02
N GLY A 70 -14.73 -8.89 -0.06
CA GLY A 70 -14.84 -7.46 0.28
C GLY A 70 -14.50 -6.56 -0.90
N ASP A 71 -13.42 -6.86 -1.64
CA ASP A 71 -13.02 -6.11 -2.83
C ASP A 71 -14.06 -6.18 -3.96
N ILE A 72 -14.68 -7.35 -4.17
CA ILE A 72 -15.77 -7.52 -5.14
C ILE A 72 -16.96 -6.62 -4.78
N MET A 73 -17.36 -6.61 -3.51
CA MET A 73 -18.45 -5.75 -3.04
C MET A 73 -18.11 -4.27 -3.21
N THR A 74 -16.90 -3.86 -2.80
CA THR A 74 -16.43 -2.49 -2.95
C THR A 74 -16.42 -2.04 -4.41
N SER A 75 -15.93 -2.89 -5.31
CA SER A 75 -15.90 -2.60 -6.74
C SER A 75 -17.30 -2.56 -7.36
N ALA A 76 -18.21 -3.44 -6.93
CA ALA A 76 -19.58 -3.51 -7.46
C ALA A 76 -20.42 -2.28 -7.08
N TYR A 77 -20.29 -1.81 -5.83
CA TYR A 77 -21.03 -0.63 -5.36
C TYR A 77 -20.34 0.69 -5.67
N ASN A 78 -19.00 0.69 -5.77
CA ASN A 78 -18.16 1.85 -6.09
C ASN A 78 -18.58 3.14 -5.36
N ILE A 79 -18.76 3.06 -4.06
CA ILE A 79 -19.28 4.16 -3.24
C ILE A 79 -18.23 5.27 -3.13
N HIS A 80 -18.62 6.50 -3.44
CA HIS A 80 -17.78 7.67 -3.22
C HIS A 80 -17.73 8.02 -1.72
N ALA A 81 -16.66 7.58 -1.04
CA ALA A 81 -16.47 7.74 0.41
C ALA A 81 -15.82 9.08 0.82
N GLY A 82 -15.67 10.05 -0.09
CA GLY A 82 -15.01 11.34 0.16
C GLY A 82 -15.77 12.30 1.08
N GLY A 83 -16.92 11.92 1.61
CA GLY A 83 -17.68 12.74 2.54
C GLY A 83 -18.74 11.96 3.31
N SER A 84 -18.87 12.29 4.60
CA SER A 84 -19.82 11.62 5.52
C SER A 84 -21.28 11.71 5.09
N LYS A 85 -21.65 12.74 4.32
CA LYS A 85 -23.01 12.87 3.80
C LYS A 85 -23.33 11.90 2.67
N LEU A 86 -22.34 11.53 1.86
CA LEU A 86 -22.51 10.65 0.71
C LEU A 86 -22.38 9.17 1.08
N ALA A 87 -21.54 8.86 2.06
CA ALA A 87 -21.26 7.51 2.51
C ALA A 87 -21.21 7.39 4.05
N PRO A 88 -22.30 7.75 4.76
CA PRO A 88 -22.26 7.83 6.22
C PRO A 88 -21.89 6.50 6.88
N MET A 89 -22.46 5.40 6.42
CA MET A 89 -22.22 4.08 7.03
C MET A 89 -20.81 3.55 6.73
N VAL A 90 -20.28 3.80 5.53
CA VAL A 90 -18.91 3.42 5.16
C VAL A 90 -17.90 4.16 6.04
N ASN A 91 -18.07 5.46 6.21
CA ASN A 91 -17.23 6.27 7.10
C ASN A 91 -17.35 5.83 8.58
N CYS A 92 -18.53 5.47 9.05
CA CYS A 92 -18.69 4.91 10.39
C CYS A 92 -17.91 3.61 10.57
N ILE A 93 -17.98 2.69 9.61
CA ILE A 93 -17.24 1.42 9.65
C ILE A 93 -15.74 1.69 9.69
N GLU A 94 -15.23 2.59 8.85
CA GLU A 94 -13.81 2.97 8.87
C GLU A 94 -13.39 3.46 10.25
N GLN A 95 -14.13 4.37 10.85
CA GLN A 95 -13.81 4.90 12.17
C GLN A 95 -13.84 3.82 13.27
N GLU A 96 -14.79 2.92 13.25
CA GLU A 96 -14.86 1.83 14.22
C GLU A 96 -13.68 0.84 14.08
N VAL A 97 -13.29 0.51 12.84
CA VAL A 97 -12.10 -0.34 12.59
C VAL A 97 -10.82 0.37 13.05
N LEU A 98 -10.69 1.67 12.79
CA LEU A 98 -9.54 2.46 13.25
C LEU A 98 -9.45 2.52 14.78
N LYS A 99 -10.57 2.74 15.48
CA LYS A 99 -10.62 2.67 16.95
C LYS A 99 -10.19 1.30 17.48
N TRP A 100 -10.70 0.25 16.85
CA TRP A 100 -10.32 -1.12 17.23
C TRP A 100 -8.81 -1.35 17.05
N LEU A 101 -8.23 -0.99 15.89
CA LEU A 101 -6.80 -1.10 15.62
C LEU A 101 -5.96 -0.31 16.61
N ALA A 102 -6.34 0.94 16.86
CA ALA A 102 -5.65 1.80 17.81
C ALA A 102 -5.60 1.20 19.23
N LYS A 103 -6.69 0.56 19.65
CA LYS A 103 -6.74 -0.15 20.93
C LYS A 103 -5.77 -1.36 20.95
N GLN A 104 -5.63 -2.10 19.82
CA GLN A 104 -4.70 -3.23 19.76
C GLN A 104 -3.24 -2.81 19.91
N VAL A 105 -2.88 -1.60 19.48
CA VAL A 105 -1.51 -1.06 19.59
C VAL A 105 -1.31 -0.13 20.78
N GLY A 106 -2.28 -0.03 21.69
CA GLY A 106 -2.15 0.70 22.94
C GLY A 106 -2.29 2.23 22.86
N PHE A 107 -2.93 2.74 21.81
CA PHE A 107 -3.27 4.18 21.78
C PHE A 107 -4.32 4.52 22.84
N THR A 108 -4.29 5.78 23.27
CA THR A 108 -5.23 6.35 24.26
C THR A 108 -6.66 6.42 23.71
N GLU A 109 -7.60 6.78 24.61
CA GLU A 109 -9.00 7.01 24.24
C GLU A 109 -9.12 8.09 23.16
N ASN A 110 -9.98 7.87 22.18
CA ASN A 110 -10.23 8.73 21.01
C ASN A 110 -9.05 8.96 20.06
N PRO A 111 -8.37 7.90 19.60
CA PRO A 111 -7.34 8.05 18.59
C PRO A 111 -7.96 8.49 17.24
N GLY A 112 -7.32 9.45 16.57
CA GLY A 112 -7.59 9.77 15.17
C GLY A 112 -6.87 8.79 14.25
N GLY A 113 -7.40 8.62 13.04
CA GLY A 113 -6.76 7.79 12.02
C GLY A 113 -7.43 7.88 10.67
N VAL A 114 -6.77 7.36 9.67
CA VAL A 114 -7.27 7.26 8.30
C VAL A 114 -6.60 6.06 7.61
N PHE A 115 -7.35 5.31 6.82
CA PHE A 115 -6.76 4.36 5.89
C PHE A 115 -6.23 5.08 4.65
N VAL A 116 -5.06 4.66 4.19
CA VAL A 116 -4.36 5.24 3.04
C VAL A 116 -3.93 4.14 2.08
N SER A 117 -3.49 4.52 0.87
CA SER A 117 -3.18 3.60 -0.22
C SER A 117 -1.95 2.69 -0.01
N GLY A 118 -1.24 2.81 1.10
CA GLY A 118 -0.10 1.96 1.42
C GLY A 118 0.86 2.60 2.42
N GLY A 119 1.88 1.85 2.85
CA GLY A 119 2.82 2.24 3.91
C GLY A 119 3.58 3.55 3.64
N SER A 120 3.91 3.85 2.39
CA SER A 120 4.55 5.14 2.05
C SER A 120 3.62 6.33 2.33
N MET A 121 2.34 6.23 1.97
CA MET A 121 1.36 7.27 2.28
C MET A 121 1.07 7.33 3.77
N ALA A 122 1.06 6.21 4.48
CA ALA A 122 0.92 6.18 5.93
C ALA A 122 2.06 6.96 6.61
N ASN A 123 3.30 6.73 6.18
CA ASN A 123 4.47 7.46 6.67
C ASN A 123 4.37 8.97 6.37
N ILE A 124 4.00 9.34 5.13
CA ILE A 124 3.84 10.76 4.77
C ILE A 124 2.76 11.41 5.61
N THR A 125 1.60 10.77 5.76
CA THR A 125 0.47 11.30 6.55
C THR A 125 0.86 11.51 8.01
N ALA A 126 1.50 10.51 8.63
CA ALA A 126 1.95 10.59 10.01
C ALA A 126 3.03 11.68 10.22
N LEU A 127 4.00 11.76 9.29
CA LEU A 127 5.04 12.78 9.33
C LEU A 127 4.48 14.19 9.11
N THR A 128 3.48 14.34 8.24
CA THR A 128 2.78 15.62 8.04
C THR A 128 2.08 16.04 9.32
N ALA A 129 1.31 15.14 9.93
CA ALA A 129 0.63 15.42 11.20
C ALA A 129 1.62 15.79 12.31
N ALA A 130 2.73 15.07 12.44
CA ALA A 130 3.78 15.37 13.40
C ALA A 130 4.44 16.74 13.15
N ARG A 131 4.73 17.05 11.89
CA ARG A 131 5.27 18.35 11.48
C ARG A 131 4.32 19.48 11.87
N ASP A 132 3.06 19.40 11.47
CA ASP A 132 2.05 20.45 11.67
C ASP A 132 1.69 20.64 13.15
N ASN A 133 1.83 19.61 13.96
CA ASN A 133 1.67 19.70 15.40
C ASN A 133 2.88 20.32 16.12
N THR A 134 4.07 20.27 15.51
CA THR A 134 5.33 20.67 16.16
C THR A 134 5.89 21.97 15.61
N LEU A 135 5.70 22.22 14.33
CA LEU A 135 6.27 23.35 13.60
C LEU A 135 5.16 24.27 13.08
N THR A 136 5.52 25.54 12.90
CA THR A 136 4.71 26.56 12.24
C THR A 136 5.41 27.00 10.96
N ASP A 137 4.73 27.77 10.11
CA ASP A 137 5.32 28.34 8.89
C ASP A 137 6.59 29.15 9.17
N ILE A 138 6.67 29.78 10.35
CA ILE A 138 7.82 30.60 10.77
C ILE A 138 9.05 29.75 11.07
N ASN A 139 8.89 28.58 11.70
CA ASN A 139 10.00 27.75 12.16
C ASN A 139 10.17 26.43 11.40
N LEU A 140 9.40 26.20 10.35
CA LEU A 140 9.50 25.01 9.50
C LEU A 140 10.93 24.79 8.99
N HIS A 141 11.65 25.85 8.69
CA HIS A 141 13.03 25.82 8.23
C HIS A 141 14.03 25.34 9.29
N LEU A 142 13.64 25.29 10.56
CA LEU A 142 14.45 24.78 11.69
C LEU A 142 14.18 23.30 11.99
N GLY A 143 13.10 22.75 11.47
CA GLY A 143 12.67 21.37 11.71
C GLY A 143 13.78 20.37 11.35
N THR A 144 14.10 19.47 12.28
CA THR A 144 15.08 18.40 12.11
C THR A 144 14.44 17.06 12.43
N ALA A 145 14.69 16.06 11.61
CA ALA A 145 14.21 14.69 11.81
C ALA A 145 15.38 13.74 12.06
N TYR A 146 15.18 12.80 12.98
CA TYR A 146 16.14 11.73 13.28
C TYR A 146 15.56 10.40 12.80
N ILE A 147 16.32 9.67 12.02
CA ILE A 147 15.99 8.34 11.51
C ILE A 147 17.19 7.41 11.67
N SER A 148 16.97 6.11 11.74
CA SER A 148 18.09 5.15 11.68
C SER A 148 18.54 4.93 10.23
N ASP A 149 19.74 4.37 10.06
CA ASP A 149 20.24 3.91 8.76
C ASP A 149 19.44 2.73 8.20
N GLN A 150 18.72 1.99 9.08
CA GLN A 150 17.84 0.88 8.72
C GLN A 150 16.39 1.33 8.44
N THR A 151 16.08 2.60 8.62
CA THR A 151 14.73 3.13 8.38
C THR A 151 14.34 2.99 6.91
N HIS A 152 13.16 2.45 6.66
CA HIS A 152 12.64 2.28 5.29
C HIS A 152 12.69 3.58 4.48
N SER A 153 13.07 3.51 3.23
CA SER A 153 13.32 4.66 2.33
C SER A 153 12.14 5.63 2.21
N SER A 154 10.91 5.17 2.40
CA SER A 154 9.70 6.00 2.36
C SER A 154 9.68 7.10 3.43
N VAL A 155 10.33 6.90 4.58
CA VAL A 155 10.39 7.90 5.65
C VAL A 155 11.24 9.09 5.22
N ALA A 156 12.48 8.85 4.75
CA ALA A 156 13.34 9.92 4.24
C ALA A 156 12.71 10.62 3.02
N LYS A 157 12.08 9.86 2.12
CA LYS A 157 11.34 10.41 0.99
C LYS A 157 10.15 11.27 1.45
N GLY A 158 9.39 10.80 2.43
CA GLY A 158 8.27 11.53 3.02
C GLY A 158 8.72 12.83 3.67
N LEU A 159 9.80 12.81 4.45
CA LEU A 159 10.38 14.00 5.06
C LEU A 159 10.72 15.07 4.02
N ARG A 160 11.34 14.69 2.89
CA ARG A 160 11.62 15.62 1.80
C ARG A 160 10.35 16.21 1.18
N ILE A 161 9.33 15.39 0.97
CA ILE A 161 8.04 15.83 0.41
C ILE A 161 7.40 16.89 1.30
N ILE A 162 7.48 16.73 2.62
CA ILE A 162 6.91 17.69 3.58
C ILE A 162 7.85 18.87 3.93
N GLY A 163 8.96 19.04 3.18
CA GLY A 163 9.84 20.21 3.30
C GLY A 163 11.02 20.04 4.27
N ILE A 164 11.25 18.87 4.84
CA ILE A 164 12.47 18.59 5.64
C ILE A 164 13.56 18.09 4.69
N THR A 165 14.53 18.95 4.37
CA THR A 165 15.61 18.65 3.43
C THR A 165 16.64 17.67 3.98
N ASP A 166 17.43 17.04 3.12
CA ASP A 166 18.44 16.03 3.52
C ASP A 166 19.45 16.60 4.54
N SER A 167 19.80 17.87 4.47
CA SER A 167 20.68 18.54 5.44
C SER A 167 20.12 18.57 6.86
N ARG A 168 18.81 18.36 7.03
CA ARG A 168 18.09 18.35 8.32
C ARG A 168 17.59 16.96 8.72
N ILE A 169 17.90 15.93 7.90
CA ILE A 169 17.64 14.53 8.24
C ILE A 169 18.93 13.96 8.85
N ARG A 170 18.88 13.64 10.15
CA ARG A 170 20.00 13.04 10.88
C ARG A 170 19.85 11.52 10.86
N ARG A 171 20.81 10.85 10.24
CA ARG A 171 20.85 9.38 10.22
C ARG A 171 21.69 8.89 11.39
N ILE A 172 21.08 8.07 12.23
CA ILE A 172 21.73 7.46 13.39
C ILE A 172 22.17 6.05 12.99
N PRO A 173 23.45 5.72 13.11
CA PRO A 173 23.92 4.37 12.88
C PRO A 173 23.28 3.39 13.86
N THR A 174 22.91 2.21 13.37
CA THR A 174 22.46 1.10 14.21
C THR A 174 23.59 0.11 14.40
N ASN A 175 23.64 -0.54 15.56
CA ASN A 175 24.55 -1.65 15.78
C ASN A 175 24.12 -2.86 14.94
N SER A 176 25.08 -3.51 14.31
CA SER A 176 24.91 -4.78 13.59
C SER A 176 24.71 -5.94 14.57
#